data_2dffc55fd857de4a5e4fb83232a8e3d1
#
_entry.id   2dffc55fd857de4a5e4fb83232a8e3d1
#
_cell.length_a   1.000
_cell.length_b   1.000
_cell.length_c   1.000
_cell.angle_alpha   90.00
_cell.angle_beta   90.00
_cell.angle_gamma   90.00
#
_symmetry.space_group_name_H-M   'P 1'
#
loop_
_entity.id
_entity.type
_entity.pdbx_description
1 polymer ?
#
loop_
_entity_poly.entity_id
_entity_poly.type
_entity_poly.pdbx_seq_one_letter_code
_entity_poly.pdbx_strand_id
1 'polypeptide(L)'
;GSEMCIRDRGVTASAYAANPFSDVPANSWAYDAVNKLAAEGIIDGYPNGTFGGDRLMTRYEMAQIVAKAMAKGANVDRLAAEFSDELDSLGVRVAGLEKKSDNVKITGEIRARYVDQKAKANQGSKYDSDLRSRLWLNGQINDDWTYTAMIQNIQDFSNDQGDEGTDFKRAYVNGRVGGVGLQAGRIDAFLADGNIMDAQADGLVATYGERIKVKAYMGKASDDTDFDVNNVIATKTIANRYYGGEVSGNLGDSLNLAAGYVKFQDVMGRDSGKDDGIWHVGAAYNFNNDLTLSGMYLNSNWDGERNSDDDGWTVGLNYKGAQASDAGSYGIFARYYDQGEGTYWEHTTDANTFWNTGFKGYLSLIHISEPTRRSYIS
;
A
#
# COMPACT_ATOMS: atom_id res chain seq x y z
N GLY A 1 -0.14 -3.94 3.75
CA GLY A 1 1.26 -4.24 3.57
C GLY A 1 2.00 -2.98 3.12
N SER A 2 2.83 -2.40 3.97
CA SER A 2 3.74 -1.33 3.57
C SER A 2 4.86 -1.95 2.74
N GLU A 3 4.89 -1.68 1.45
CA GLU A 3 6.03 -2.00 0.60
C GLU A 3 7.19 -1.08 0.95
N MET A 4 8.20 -1.64 1.60
CA MET A 4 9.48 -1.00 1.79
C MET A 4 10.34 -1.30 0.56
N CYS A 5 10.36 -0.38 -0.41
CA CYS A 5 11.26 -0.47 -1.55
C CYS A 5 12.70 -0.25 -1.09
N ILE A 6 13.47 -1.31 -0.97
CA ILE A 6 14.94 -1.26 -0.90
C ILE A 6 15.44 -1.04 -2.33
N ARG A 7 16.00 0.14 -2.58
CA ARG A 7 16.77 0.38 -3.80
C ARG A 7 18.09 -0.38 -3.72
N ASP A 8 18.14 -1.51 -4.39
CA ASP A 8 19.40 -2.17 -4.70
C ASP A 8 20.09 -1.41 -5.84
N ARG A 9 21.21 -0.75 -5.53
CA ARG A 9 22.11 -0.19 -6.54
C ARG A 9 23.08 -1.28 -6.98
N GLY A 10 22.58 -2.17 -7.83
CA GLY A 10 23.46 -3.00 -8.64
C GLY A 10 24.19 -2.12 -9.64
N VAL A 11 25.49 -1.93 -9.46
CA VAL A 11 26.37 -1.37 -10.49
C VAL A 11 26.53 -2.45 -11.56
N THR A 12 25.61 -2.48 -12.51
CA THR A 12 25.84 -3.21 -13.76
C THR A 12 26.82 -2.38 -14.58
N ALA A 13 28.03 -2.85 -14.74
CA ALA A 13 28.92 -2.35 -15.77
C ALA A 13 28.23 -2.60 -17.12
N SER A 14 27.63 -1.55 -17.68
CA SER A 14 27.08 -1.59 -19.02
C SER A 14 28.27 -1.78 -19.98
N ALA A 15 28.37 -2.94 -20.60
CA ALA A 15 29.20 -3.08 -21.78
C ALA A 15 28.57 -2.19 -22.87
N TYR A 16 29.13 -1.03 -23.08
CA TYR A 16 28.70 -0.13 -24.14
C TYR A 16 28.93 -0.83 -25.47
N ALA A 17 27.85 -1.05 -26.21
CA ALA A 17 27.93 -1.43 -27.62
C ALA A 17 28.78 -0.38 -28.35
N ALA A 18 29.60 -0.80 -29.34
CA ALA A 18 30.39 0.11 -30.14
C ALA A 18 29.48 1.18 -30.76
N ASN A 19 29.97 2.43 -30.85
CA ASN A 19 29.21 3.54 -31.42
C ASN A 19 28.70 3.14 -32.84
N PRO A 20 27.40 3.22 -33.10
CA PRO A 20 26.84 2.83 -34.38
C PRO A 20 27.18 3.82 -35.52
N PHE A 21 27.77 4.98 -35.20
CA PHE A 21 28.03 6.04 -36.16
C PHE A 21 29.50 6.13 -36.57
N SER A 22 29.74 6.08 -37.87
CA SER A 22 31.09 6.04 -38.45
C SER A 22 31.81 7.38 -38.41
N ASP A 23 31.10 8.47 -38.24
CA ASP A 23 31.61 9.86 -38.27
C ASP A 23 31.86 10.45 -36.87
N VAL A 24 31.68 9.67 -35.80
CA VAL A 24 32.01 10.10 -34.43
C VAL A 24 33.30 9.42 -33.99
N PRO A 25 34.43 10.13 -33.96
CA PRO A 25 35.73 9.56 -33.62
C PRO A 25 35.79 9.08 -32.16
N ALA A 26 36.38 7.93 -31.90
CA ALA A 26 36.49 7.34 -30.55
C ALA A 26 37.26 8.21 -29.54
N ASN A 27 38.07 9.15 -30.01
CA ASN A 27 38.77 10.12 -29.18
C ASN A 27 38.01 11.46 -28.99
N SER A 28 36.82 11.58 -29.54
CA SER A 28 35.95 12.75 -29.32
C SER A 28 35.37 12.73 -27.91
N TRP A 29 35.30 13.89 -27.28
CA TRP A 29 34.62 14.06 -26.00
C TRP A 29 33.13 13.68 -26.06
N ALA A 30 32.55 13.77 -27.25
CA ALA A 30 31.14 13.45 -27.46
C ALA A 30 30.88 11.96 -27.70
N TYR A 31 31.91 11.12 -27.89
CA TYR A 31 31.77 9.72 -28.27
C TYR A 31 30.87 8.95 -27.31
N ASP A 32 31.16 9.02 -26.01
CA ASP A 32 30.41 8.30 -24.99
C ASP A 32 28.97 8.84 -24.85
N ALA A 33 28.77 10.15 -24.96
CA ALA A 33 27.46 10.77 -24.87
C ALA A 33 26.58 10.39 -26.08
N VAL A 34 27.10 10.44 -27.29
CA VAL A 34 26.39 10.04 -28.50
C VAL A 34 26.05 8.54 -28.47
N ASN A 35 27.02 7.71 -28.05
CA ASN A 35 26.84 6.28 -27.91
C ASN A 35 25.73 5.94 -26.91
N LYS A 36 25.71 6.62 -25.77
CA LYS A 36 24.65 6.45 -24.75
C LYS A 36 23.30 6.86 -25.30
N LEU A 37 23.17 7.99 -25.93
CA LEU A 37 21.92 8.48 -26.52
C LEU A 37 21.41 7.55 -27.64
N ALA A 38 22.32 6.99 -28.44
CA ALA A 38 21.97 5.99 -29.44
C ALA A 38 21.49 4.66 -28.82
N ALA A 39 22.19 4.17 -27.79
CA ALA A 39 21.80 2.96 -27.06
C ALA A 39 20.44 3.12 -26.35
N GLU A 40 20.12 4.32 -25.89
CA GLU A 40 18.81 4.65 -25.30
C GLU A 40 17.73 4.89 -26.38
N GLY A 41 18.07 4.88 -27.67
CA GLY A 41 17.15 5.11 -28.79
C GLY A 41 16.60 6.54 -28.84
N ILE A 42 17.34 7.51 -28.34
CA ILE A 42 17.00 8.94 -28.41
C ILE A 42 17.44 9.50 -29.74
N ILE A 43 18.60 9.05 -30.25
CA ILE A 43 19.13 9.42 -31.56
C ILE A 43 19.33 8.18 -32.43
N ASP A 44 18.93 8.25 -33.69
CA ASP A 44 19.05 7.12 -34.65
C ASP A 44 20.16 7.37 -35.69
N GLY A 45 20.65 8.61 -35.81
CA GLY A 45 21.52 9.02 -36.89
C GLY A 45 20.83 9.04 -38.25
N TYR A 46 21.63 9.08 -39.31
CA TYR A 46 21.15 9.09 -40.68
C TYR A 46 21.23 7.70 -41.31
N PRO A 47 20.44 7.44 -42.40
CA PRO A 47 20.41 6.14 -43.06
C PRO A 47 21.75 5.64 -43.60
N ASN A 48 22.72 6.55 -43.78
CA ASN A 48 24.09 6.22 -44.22
C ASN A 48 25.02 5.78 -43.09
N GLY A 49 24.51 5.65 -41.85
CA GLY A 49 25.29 5.22 -40.68
C GLY A 49 26.16 6.34 -40.09
N THR A 50 25.80 7.60 -40.29
CA THR A 50 26.51 8.76 -39.71
C THR A 50 25.64 9.45 -38.65
N PHE A 51 26.28 10.11 -37.68
CA PHE A 51 25.64 11.00 -36.73
C PHE A 51 25.38 12.39 -37.34
N GLY A 52 26.25 12.85 -38.22
CA GLY A 52 26.11 14.13 -38.95
C GLY A 52 26.36 15.37 -38.08
N GLY A 53 27.32 15.31 -37.15
CA GLY A 53 27.59 16.39 -36.18
C GLY A 53 27.94 17.74 -36.78
N ASP A 54 28.46 17.76 -38.03
CA ASP A 54 28.80 19.01 -38.78
C ASP A 54 27.62 19.51 -39.64
N ARG A 55 26.51 18.81 -39.68
CA ARG A 55 25.34 19.15 -40.47
C ARG A 55 24.41 20.08 -39.69
N LEU A 56 23.87 21.10 -40.37
CA LEU A 56 22.79 21.90 -39.80
C LEU A 56 21.52 21.02 -39.64
N MET A 57 21.01 20.96 -38.42
CA MET A 57 19.82 20.25 -38.08
C MET A 57 18.59 21.14 -38.32
N THR A 58 17.54 20.57 -38.90
CA THR A 58 16.27 21.27 -39.04
C THR A 58 15.50 21.29 -37.72
N ARG A 59 14.57 22.24 -37.56
CA ARG A 59 13.70 22.29 -36.36
C ARG A 59 12.90 21.00 -36.18
N TYR A 60 12.44 20.36 -37.26
CA TYR A 60 11.74 19.08 -37.23
C TYR A 60 12.62 17.92 -36.75
N GLU A 61 13.87 17.84 -37.20
CA GLU A 61 14.82 16.82 -36.71
C GLU A 61 15.10 17.01 -35.21
N MET A 62 15.22 18.25 -34.75
CA MET A 62 15.36 18.54 -33.32
C MET A 62 14.10 18.18 -32.55
N ALA A 63 12.91 18.51 -33.04
CA ALA A 63 11.65 18.14 -32.43
C ALA A 63 11.47 16.60 -32.29
N GLN A 64 11.93 15.83 -33.27
CA GLN A 64 11.93 14.35 -33.19
C GLN A 64 12.82 13.84 -32.05
N ILE A 65 14.00 14.43 -31.86
CA ILE A 65 14.88 14.07 -30.74
C ILE A 65 14.25 14.45 -29.39
N VAL A 66 13.64 15.63 -29.30
CA VAL A 66 12.90 16.08 -28.11
C VAL A 66 11.76 15.15 -27.81
N ALA A 67 10.97 14.75 -28.81
CA ALA A 67 9.87 13.78 -28.66
C ALA A 67 10.35 12.43 -28.10
N LYS A 68 11.45 11.89 -28.62
CA LYS A 68 12.04 10.63 -28.13
C LYS A 68 12.58 10.77 -26.70
N ALA A 69 13.23 11.88 -26.37
CA ALA A 69 13.71 12.17 -25.04
C ALA A 69 12.55 12.26 -24.03
N MET A 70 11.45 12.92 -24.42
CA MET A 70 10.21 12.96 -23.61
C MET A 70 9.63 11.56 -23.38
N ALA A 71 9.53 10.74 -24.43
CA ALA A 71 9.02 9.37 -24.33
C ALA A 71 9.87 8.48 -23.40
N LYS A 72 11.14 8.82 -23.21
CA LYS A 72 12.07 8.16 -22.27
C LYS A 72 12.08 8.80 -20.87
N GLY A 73 11.24 9.80 -20.62
CA GLY A 73 11.11 10.45 -19.31
C GLY A 73 12.19 11.49 -19.00
N ALA A 74 12.94 11.96 -20.00
CA ALA A 74 13.90 13.04 -19.80
C ALA A 74 13.19 14.37 -19.56
N ASN A 75 13.72 15.19 -18.65
CA ASN A 75 13.22 16.54 -18.45
C ASN A 75 13.73 17.45 -19.57
N VAL A 76 12.86 17.75 -20.52
CA VAL A 76 13.11 18.61 -21.67
C VAL A 76 12.06 19.70 -21.84
N ASP A 77 11.39 20.10 -20.75
CA ASP A 77 10.25 21.02 -20.75
C ASP A 77 10.51 22.32 -21.51
N ARG A 78 11.71 22.90 -21.38
CA ARG A 78 12.11 24.12 -22.09
C ARG A 78 12.22 23.87 -23.59
N LEU A 79 12.78 22.74 -24.02
CA LEU A 79 12.89 22.38 -25.44
C LEU A 79 11.51 22.01 -25.99
N ALA A 80 10.67 21.31 -25.23
CA ALA A 80 9.32 20.99 -25.63
C ALA A 80 8.48 22.28 -25.87
N ALA A 81 8.65 23.28 -25.03
CA ALA A 81 7.99 24.58 -25.23
C ALA A 81 8.52 25.34 -26.48
N GLU A 82 9.83 25.29 -26.76
CA GLU A 82 10.44 25.92 -27.93
C GLU A 82 10.03 25.26 -29.25
N PHE A 83 9.83 23.93 -29.25
CA PHE A 83 9.48 23.12 -30.42
C PHE A 83 8.02 22.69 -30.44
N SER A 84 7.12 23.39 -29.72
CA SER A 84 5.73 23.02 -29.59
C SER A 84 5.01 22.83 -30.93
N ASP A 85 5.20 23.72 -31.87
CA ASP A 85 4.53 23.70 -33.19
C ASP A 85 4.98 22.48 -34.04
N GLU A 86 6.26 22.15 -33.99
CA GLU A 86 6.82 21.00 -34.69
C GLU A 86 6.38 19.69 -34.03
N LEU A 87 6.34 19.67 -32.69
CA LEU A 87 5.86 18.51 -31.95
C LEU A 87 4.37 18.23 -32.23
N ASP A 88 3.54 19.24 -32.26
CA ASP A 88 2.13 19.14 -32.65
C ASP A 88 1.96 18.61 -34.06
N SER A 89 2.78 19.12 -35.01
CA SER A 89 2.82 18.66 -36.40
C SER A 89 3.26 17.20 -36.54
N LEU A 90 4.09 16.69 -35.62
CA LEU A 90 4.51 15.29 -35.53
C LEU A 90 3.46 14.39 -34.81
N GLY A 91 2.33 14.96 -34.36
CA GLY A 91 1.32 14.25 -33.59
C GLY A 91 1.79 13.86 -32.16
N VAL A 92 2.90 14.44 -31.74
CA VAL A 92 3.40 14.25 -30.37
C VAL A 92 2.67 15.23 -29.47
N ARG A 93 1.71 14.73 -28.73
CA ARG A 93 1.10 15.50 -27.63
C ARG A 93 2.18 15.79 -26.61
N VAL A 94 2.36 17.05 -26.28
CA VAL A 94 3.37 17.49 -25.31
C VAL A 94 3.07 16.80 -23.98
N ALA A 95 3.93 15.87 -23.58
CA ALA A 95 3.76 15.07 -22.35
C ALA A 95 3.62 15.93 -21.07
N GLY A 96 4.00 17.19 -21.13
CA GLY A 96 3.73 18.17 -20.08
C GLY A 96 2.25 18.56 -19.96
N LEU A 97 1.47 18.49 -21.04
CA LEU A 97 0.01 18.63 -21.01
C LEU A 97 -0.65 17.32 -20.60
N GLU A 98 -0.12 16.18 -20.99
CA GLU A 98 -0.58 14.86 -20.57
C GLU A 98 -0.29 14.60 -19.08
N LYS A 99 0.84 15.03 -18.54
CA LYS A 99 1.12 15.00 -17.09
C LYS A 99 0.15 15.84 -16.26
N LYS A 100 -0.47 16.86 -16.84
CA LYS A 100 -1.50 17.67 -16.19
C LYS A 100 -2.93 17.14 -16.41
N SER A 101 -3.17 16.35 -17.47
CA SER A 101 -4.49 15.80 -17.75
C SER A 101 -4.73 14.44 -17.09
N ASP A 102 -3.69 13.64 -16.86
CA ASP A 102 -3.78 12.34 -16.18
C ASP A 102 -3.37 12.44 -14.69
N ASN A 103 -4.01 13.37 -13.99
CA ASN A 103 -3.80 13.54 -12.54
C ASN A 103 -4.34 12.35 -11.73
N VAL A 104 -5.10 11.45 -12.35
CA VAL A 104 -5.75 10.34 -11.67
C VAL A 104 -5.33 9.01 -12.30
N LYS A 105 -4.59 8.21 -11.55
CA LYS A 105 -4.30 6.83 -11.90
C LYS A 105 -5.41 5.93 -11.36
N ILE A 106 -6.07 5.20 -12.25
CA ILE A 106 -7.11 4.23 -11.90
C ILE A 106 -6.50 2.84 -11.99
N THR A 107 -6.65 2.04 -10.92
CA THR A 107 -6.26 0.64 -10.88
C THR A 107 -7.41 -0.19 -10.32
N GLY A 108 -7.47 -1.47 -10.66
CA GLY A 108 -8.54 -2.35 -10.21
C GLY A 108 -8.03 -3.64 -9.60
N GLU A 109 -8.83 -4.20 -8.70
CA GLU A 109 -8.63 -5.50 -8.08
C GLU A 109 -9.94 -6.27 -8.12
N ILE A 110 -9.88 -7.55 -8.49
CA ILE A 110 -11.01 -8.47 -8.41
C ILE A 110 -10.60 -9.66 -7.54
N ARG A 111 -11.44 -10.02 -6.58
CA ARG A 111 -11.26 -11.20 -5.74
C ARG A 111 -12.51 -12.06 -5.77
N ALA A 112 -12.38 -13.30 -6.22
CA ALA A 112 -13.39 -14.33 -5.99
C ALA A 112 -13.04 -15.08 -4.71
N ARG A 113 -14.02 -15.30 -3.84
CA ARG A 113 -13.89 -16.04 -2.59
C ARG A 113 -14.92 -17.14 -2.53
N TYR A 114 -14.51 -18.30 -2.04
CA TYR A 114 -15.38 -19.39 -1.64
C TYR A 114 -14.96 -19.89 -0.26
N VAL A 115 -15.90 -19.97 0.66
CA VAL A 115 -15.66 -20.41 2.03
C VAL A 115 -16.65 -21.53 2.38
N ASP A 116 -16.13 -22.65 2.86
CA ASP A 116 -16.91 -23.75 3.44
C ASP A 116 -16.56 -23.83 4.93
N GLN A 117 -17.49 -23.41 5.77
CA GLN A 117 -17.35 -23.46 7.23
C GLN A 117 -18.12 -24.63 7.77
N LYS A 118 -17.40 -25.60 8.35
CA LYS A 118 -17.98 -26.74 9.06
C LYS A 118 -18.02 -26.46 10.55
N ALA A 119 -19.21 -26.19 11.07
CA ALA A 119 -19.37 -26.00 12.51
C ALA A 119 -19.27 -27.35 13.25
N LYS A 120 -18.51 -27.39 14.34
CA LYS A 120 -18.53 -28.49 15.30
C LYS A 120 -19.79 -28.38 16.15
N ALA A 121 -20.62 -29.43 16.15
CA ALA A 121 -21.79 -29.62 16.98
C ALA A 121 -22.98 -28.66 16.77
N ASN A 122 -24.03 -29.12 16.09
CA ASN A 122 -25.37 -28.54 16.00
C ASN A 122 -25.57 -27.17 15.32
N GLN A 123 -24.57 -26.56 14.79
CA GLN A 123 -24.72 -25.43 13.88
C GLN A 123 -24.39 -25.90 12.45
N GLY A 124 -25.34 -25.74 11.54
CA GLY A 124 -25.21 -26.20 10.14
C GLY A 124 -23.97 -25.67 9.42
N SER A 125 -23.51 -26.41 8.43
CA SER A 125 -22.44 -25.91 7.52
C SER A 125 -22.91 -24.64 6.82
N LYS A 126 -22.07 -23.61 6.78
CA LYS A 126 -22.32 -22.38 6.05
C LYS A 126 -21.39 -22.33 4.83
N TYR A 127 -21.98 -22.10 3.68
CA TYR A 127 -21.24 -21.81 2.44
C TYR A 127 -21.33 -20.30 2.19
N ASP A 128 -20.23 -19.71 1.80
CA ASP A 128 -20.15 -18.31 1.43
C ASP A 128 -19.34 -18.19 0.15
N SER A 129 -19.87 -17.49 -0.85
CA SER A 129 -19.12 -17.22 -2.06
C SER A 129 -19.43 -15.82 -2.57
N ASP A 130 -18.39 -15.03 -2.78
CA ASP A 130 -18.50 -13.64 -3.22
C ASP A 130 -17.50 -13.28 -4.30
N LEU A 131 -17.86 -12.24 -5.06
CA LEU A 131 -16.97 -11.54 -5.96
C LEU A 131 -16.83 -10.09 -5.52
N ARG A 132 -15.65 -9.72 -5.03
CA ARG A 132 -15.33 -8.35 -4.66
C ARG A 132 -14.59 -7.64 -5.77
N SER A 133 -15.09 -6.50 -6.19
CA SER A 133 -14.44 -5.60 -7.13
C SER A 133 -14.03 -4.32 -6.41
N ARG A 134 -12.79 -3.87 -6.61
CA ARG A 134 -12.26 -2.62 -6.07
C ARG A 134 -11.66 -1.78 -7.18
N LEU A 135 -11.97 -0.49 -7.17
CA LEU A 135 -11.36 0.51 -8.04
C LEU A 135 -10.65 1.54 -7.17
N TRP A 136 -9.35 1.68 -7.39
CA TRP A 136 -8.51 2.66 -6.72
C TRP A 136 -8.31 3.86 -7.64
N LEU A 137 -8.54 5.05 -7.11
CA LEU A 137 -8.30 6.32 -7.76
C LEU A 137 -7.21 7.04 -6.96
N ASN A 138 -6.03 7.21 -7.56
CA ASN A 138 -4.92 7.91 -6.94
C ASN A 138 -4.58 9.11 -7.78
N GLY A 139 -4.55 10.28 -7.17
CA GLY A 139 -4.29 11.53 -7.86
C GLY A 139 -3.38 12.46 -7.07
N GLN A 140 -2.69 13.32 -7.80
CA GLN A 140 -1.87 14.38 -7.24
C GLN A 140 -2.67 15.67 -7.20
N ILE A 141 -2.74 16.33 -6.03
CA ILE A 141 -3.40 17.63 -5.86
C ILE A 141 -2.40 18.73 -6.19
N ASN A 142 -1.18 18.63 -5.64
CA ASN A 142 -0.03 19.49 -5.90
C ASN A 142 1.25 18.74 -5.53
N ASP A 143 2.39 19.43 -5.48
CA ASP A 143 3.70 18.79 -5.22
C ASP A 143 3.79 18.14 -3.85
N ASP A 144 3.05 18.62 -2.85
CA ASP A 144 3.08 18.15 -1.47
C ASP A 144 1.89 17.25 -1.11
N TRP A 145 0.81 17.26 -1.90
CA TRP A 145 -0.44 16.61 -1.56
C TRP A 145 -0.96 15.68 -2.64
N THR A 146 -1.38 14.50 -2.21
CA THR A 146 -2.06 13.49 -3.02
C THR A 146 -3.41 13.14 -2.41
N TYR A 147 -4.31 12.58 -3.22
CA TYR A 147 -5.51 11.95 -2.71
C TYR A 147 -5.60 10.50 -3.16
N THR A 148 -6.28 9.70 -2.35
CA THR A 148 -6.59 8.31 -2.66
C THR A 148 -8.06 8.06 -2.36
N ALA A 149 -8.77 7.46 -3.32
CA ALA A 149 -10.10 6.93 -3.10
C ALA A 149 -10.16 5.47 -3.51
N MET A 150 -10.98 4.66 -2.84
CA MET A 150 -11.28 3.29 -3.22
C MET A 150 -12.77 3.06 -3.18
N ILE A 151 -13.32 2.64 -4.31
CA ILE A 151 -14.71 2.20 -4.45
C ILE A 151 -14.70 0.67 -4.42
N GLN A 152 -15.57 0.08 -3.61
CA GLN A 152 -15.74 -1.36 -3.51
C GLN A 152 -17.19 -1.74 -3.82
N ASN A 153 -17.33 -2.84 -4.56
CA ASN A 153 -18.58 -3.56 -4.73
C ASN A 153 -18.37 -5.03 -4.38
N ILE A 154 -19.34 -5.64 -3.72
CA ILE A 154 -19.36 -7.07 -3.41
C ILE A 154 -20.65 -7.66 -3.98
N GLN A 155 -20.51 -8.73 -4.73
CA GLN A 155 -21.62 -9.56 -5.22
C GLN A 155 -21.61 -10.87 -4.45
N ASP A 156 -22.66 -11.14 -3.69
CA ASP A 156 -22.85 -12.40 -2.96
C ASP A 156 -23.55 -13.40 -3.88
N PHE A 157 -22.94 -14.56 -4.09
CA PHE A 157 -23.49 -15.67 -4.89
C PHE A 157 -24.14 -16.75 -4.04
N SER A 158 -23.99 -16.69 -2.71
CA SER A 158 -24.47 -17.75 -1.81
C SER A 158 -25.96 -17.65 -1.50
N ASN A 159 -26.50 -16.41 -1.51
CA ASN A 159 -27.84 -16.11 -1.05
C ASN A 159 -28.76 -15.56 -2.14
N ASP A 160 -28.35 -15.58 -3.42
CA ASP A 160 -29.10 -14.99 -4.55
C ASP A 160 -29.50 -13.51 -4.35
N GLN A 161 -28.80 -12.80 -3.47
CA GLN A 161 -29.15 -11.43 -3.11
C GLN A 161 -28.59 -10.39 -4.07
N GLY A 162 -27.72 -10.81 -5.00
CA GLY A 162 -27.13 -9.91 -5.98
C GLY A 162 -26.11 -8.95 -5.39
N ASP A 163 -26.29 -7.66 -5.62
CA ASP A 163 -25.36 -6.61 -5.27
C ASP A 163 -25.54 -6.14 -3.81
N GLU A 164 -24.48 -6.26 -2.98
CA GLU A 164 -24.46 -5.73 -1.60
C GLU A 164 -24.25 -4.20 -1.55
N GLY A 165 -24.18 -3.53 -2.68
CA GLY A 165 -23.97 -2.10 -2.77
C GLY A 165 -22.56 -1.72 -3.21
N THR A 166 -22.42 -0.45 -3.52
CA THR A 166 -21.15 0.14 -3.97
C THR A 166 -20.81 1.33 -3.12
N ASP A 167 -19.70 1.25 -2.38
CA ASP A 167 -19.32 2.24 -1.40
C ASP A 167 -17.90 2.75 -1.56
N PHE A 168 -17.66 3.98 -1.08
CA PHE A 168 -16.32 4.49 -0.87
C PHE A 168 -15.75 3.93 0.43
N LYS A 169 -14.92 2.92 0.32
CA LYS A 169 -14.22 2.33 1.48
C LYS A 169 -12.99 3.13 1.91
N ARG A 170 -12.42 3.95 1.01
CA ARG A 170 -11.32 4.88 1.29
C ARG A 170 -11.57 6.18 0.54
N ALA A 171 -11.30 7.30 1.20
CA ALA A 171 -11.36 8.64 0.60
C ALA A 171 -10.55 9.60 1.48
N TYR A 172 -9.27 9.76 1.19
CA TYR A 172 -8.37 10.54 2.04
C TYR A 172 -7.31 11.30 1.23
N VAL A 173 -6.75 12.31 1.86
CA VAL A 173 -5.59 13.05 1.36
C VAL A 173 -4.35 12.69 2.17
N ASN A 174 -3.21 12.63 1.50
CA ASN A 174 -1.89 12.53 2.11
C ASN A 174 -1.05 13.73 1.71
N GLY A 175 -0.30 14.28 2.64
CA GLY A 175 0.59 15.37 2.35
C GLY A 175 1.55 15.67 3.48
N ARG A 176 2.28 16.78 3.34
CA ARG A 176 3.23 17.25 4.34
C ARG A 176 3.01 18.71 4.67
N VAL A 177 3.12 19.04 5.95
CA VAL A 177 3.15 20.41 6.45
C VAL A 177 4.39 20.56 7.34
N GLY A 178 5.37 21.36 6.89
CA GLY A 178 6.67 21.37 7.51
C GLY A 178 7.32 19.98 7.48
N GLY A 179 7.79 19.44 8.56
CA GLY A 179 8.35 18.09 8.63
C GLY A 179 7.31 16.99 8.94
N VAL A 180 6.04 17.34 9.14
CA VAL A 180 4.96 16.42 9.56
C VAL A 180 4.24 15.87 8.35
N GLY A 181 4.21 14.54 8.22
CA GLY A 181 3.32 13.85 7.28
C GLY A 181 1.91 13.78 7.84
N LEU A 182 0.92 14.09 7.02
CA LEU A 182 -0.50 14.09 7.38
C LEU A 182 -1.30 13.19 6.45
N GLN A 183 -2.22 12.42 7.03
CA GLN A 183 -3.25 11.67 6.31
C GLN A 183 -4.60 12.00 6.92
N ALA A 184 -5.58 12.42 6.13
CA ALA A 184 -6.89 12.85 6.63
C ALA A 184 -8.02 12.42 5.71
N GLY A 185 -9.12 11.94 6.29
CA GLY A 185 -10.31 11.48 5.60
C GLY A 185 -10.74 10.09 6.02
N ARG A 186 -11.36 9.34 5.10
CA ARG A 186 -11.74 7.94 5.31
C ARG A 186 -10.53 7.05 5.04
N ILE A 187 -9.90 6.60 6.09
CA ILE A 187 -8.63 5.86 6.10
C ILE A 187 -8.82 4.41 6.53
N ASP A 188 -7.76 3.63 6.40
CA ASP A 188 -7.59 2.34 7.07
C ASP A 188 -6.89 2.59 8.40
N ALA A 189 -7.62 2.47 9.49
CA ALA A 189 -7.04 2.59 10.82
C ALA A 189 -6.36 1.27 11.19
N PHE A 190 -5.05 1.21 10.98
CA PHE A 190 -4.23 0.05 11.28
C PHE A 190 -3.36 0.36 12.50
N LEU A 191 -3.79 -0.10 13.68
CA LEU A 191 -3.17 0.20 14.96
C LEU A 191 -2.52 -1.05 15.55
N ALA A 192 -1.30 -0.88 16.08
CA ALA A 192 -0.51 -1.97 16.67
C ALA A 192 -0.40 -3.20 15.74
N ASP A 193 -0.02 -2.99 14.48
CA ASP A 193 0.06 -4.03 13.45
C ASP A 193 -1.25 -4.82 13.25
N GLY A 194 -2.40 -4.15 13.42
CA GLY A 194 -3.73 -4.76 13.32
C GLY A 194 -4.14 -5.58 14.54
N ASN A 195 -3.33 -5.62 15.60
CA ASN A 195 -3.67 -6.34 16.82
C ASN A 195 -4.68 -5.60 17.70
N ILE A 196 -4.80 -4.28 17.55
CA ILE A 196 -5.81 -3.47 18.25
C ILE A 196 -6.95 -3.13 17.29
N MET A 197 -6.62 -2.58 16.11
CA MET A 197 -7.62 -2.14 15.14
C MET A 197 -7.10 -2.29 13.72
N ASP A 198 -7.91 -2.90 12.87
CA ASP A 198 -7.74 -3.00 11.42
C ASP A 198 -9.10 -2.73 10.77
N ALA A 199 -9.50 -1.47 10.73
CA ALA A 199 -10.85 -1.07 10.36
C ALA A 199 -10.89 0.22 9.56
N GLN A 200 -11.99 0.42 8.85
CA GLN A 200 -12.30 1.69 8.22
C GLN A 200 -12.60 2.75 9.28
N ALA A 201 -11.99 3.91 9.14
CA ALA A 201 -12.24 5.04 10.05
C ALA A 201 -12.20 6.38 9.32
N ASP A 202 -12.98 7.33 9.80
CA ASP A 202 -12.89 8.73 9.38
C ASP A 202 -12.00 9.46 10.40
N GLY A 203 -10.82 9.92 9.95
CA GLY A 203 -9.85 10.42 10.91
C GLY A 203 -8.65 11.16 10.33
N LEU A 204 -7.72 11.44 11.22
CA LEU A 204 -6.46 12.11 10.96
C LEU A 204 -5.32 11.29 11.56
N VAL A 205 -4.25 11.13 10.78
CA VAL A 205 -2.97 10.58 11.23
C VAL A 205 -1.87 11.59 10.95
N ALA A 206 -1.08 11.92 11.96
CA ALA A 206 0.10 12.75 11.85
C ALA A 206 1.35 11.90 12.17
N THR A 207 2.38 12.00 11.35
CA THR A 207 3.62 11.25 11.52
C THR A 207 4.83 12.19 11.41
N TYR A 208 5.76 12.09 12.35
CA TYR A 208 6.98 12.87 12.37
C TYR A 208 8.20 12.00 12.69
N GLY A 209 9.34 12.32 12.08
CA GLY A 209 10.61 11.65 12.30
C GLY A 209 10.91 10.55 11.29
N GLU A 210 12.18 10.13 11.24
CA GLU A 210 12.69 9.13 10.29
C GLU A 210 13.19 7.88 11.03
N ARG A 211 14.25 8.02 11.82
CA ARG A 211 14.82 6.91 12.60
C ARG A 211 13.97 6.56 13.82
N ILE A 212 13.48 7.59 14.51
CA ILE A 212 12.45 7.48 15.52
C ILE A 212 11.21 8.16 14.93
N LYS A 213 10.14 7.43 14.82
CA LYS A 213 8.87 7.91 14.29
C LYS A 213 7.90 8.10 15.44
N VAL A 214 7.26 9.25 15.46
CA VAL A 214 6.14 9.53 16.34
C VAL A 214 4.90 9.62 15.47
N LYS A 215 3.90 8.81 15.77
CA LYS A 215 2.60 8.80 15.10
C LYS A 215 1.56 9.25 16.12
N ALA A 216 0.73 10.21 15.76
CA ALA A 216 -0.47 10.58 16.50
C ALA A 216 -1.68 10.35 15.59
N TYR A 217 -2.77 9.86 16.15
CA TYR A 217 -3.96 9.55 15.39
C TYR A 217 -5.23 9.85 16.19
N MET A 218 -6.28 10.21 15.46
CA MET A 218 -7.61 10.41 16.00
C MET A 218 -8.67 10.19 14.92
N GLY A 219 -9.83 9.72 15.31
CA GLY A 219 -10.90 9.51 14.36
C GLY A 219 -12.14 8.91 14.98
N LYS A 220 -13.04 8.52 14.10
CA LYS A 220 -14.27 7.78 14.39
C LYS A 220 -14.25 6.51 13.57
N ALA A 221 -14.44 5.35 14.20
CA ALA A 221 -14.65 4.11 13.48
C ALA A 221 -15.92 4.23 12.63
N SER A 222 -15.87 3.86 11.36
CA SER A 222 -17.04 3.90 10.50
C SER A 222 -17.88 2.64 10.69
N ASP A 223 -19.20 2.79 10.53
CA ASP A 223 -20.20 1.77 10.85
C ASP A 223 -20.24 0.55 9.90
N ASP A 224 -19.26 0.38 9.03
CA ASP A 224 -19.36 -0.55 7.92
C ASP A 224 -18.80 -1.96 8.23
N THR A 225 -18.93 -2.40 9.46
CA THR A 225 -18.75 -3.80 9.83
C THR A 225 -20.11 -4.51 9.77
N ASP A 226 -20.56 -4.81 8.54
CA ASP A 226 -21.65 -5.73 8.32
C ASP A 226 -21.21 -7.16 8.70
N PHE A 227 -21.27 -7.46 9.97
CA PHE A 227 -21.36 -8.84 10.44
C PHE A 227 -22.84 -9.19 10.64
N ASP A 228 -23.45 -9.71 9.61
CA ASP A 228 -24.72 -10.42 9.74
C ASP A 228 -24.46 -11.77 10.43
N VAL A 229 -24.46 -11.76 11.75
CA VAL A 229 -24.47 -12.98 12.54
C VAL A 229 -25.93 -13.28 12.81
N ASN A 230 -26.57 -14.02 11.90
CA ASN A 230 -27.83 -14.73 12.09
C ASN A 230 -28.65 -14.29 13.32
N ASN A 231 -29.49 -13.25 13.20
CA ASN A 231 -30.61 -12.94 14.12
C ASN A 231 -30.32 -12.89 15.63
N VAL A 232 -29.10 -12.96 16.06
CA VAL A 232 -28.74 -12.52 17.40
C VAL A 232 -28.58 -11.01 17.28
N ILE A 233 -29.40 -10.26 17.99
CA ILE A 233 -29.25 -8.83 18.21
C ILE A 233 -27.95 -8.66 19.00
N ALA A 234 -26.83 -8.85 18.35
CA ALA A 234 -25.55 -8.44 18.86
C ALA A 234 -25.53 -6.94 18.72
N THR A 235 -25.69 -6.26 19.84
CA THR A 235 -25.51 -4.81 19.91
C THR A 235 -24.13 -4.48 19.35
N LYS A 236 -24.12 -3.90 18.15
CA LYS A 236 -22.92 -3.47 17.44
C LYS A 236 -22.09 -2.64 18.41
N THR A 237 -20.89 -3.08 18.72
CA THR A 237 -19.99 -2.35 19.59
C THR A 237 -19.41 -1.21 18.75
N ILE A 238 -19.84 0.01 18.95
CA ILE A 238 -19.42 1.18 18.20
C ILE A 238 -18.65 2.09 19.13
N ALA A 239 -17.36 2.30 18.85
CA ALA A 239 -16.64 3.41 19.47
C ALA A 239 -17.01 4.70 18.75
N ASN A 240 -17.48 5.66 19.52
CA ASN A 240 -17.79 6.95 18.95
C ASN A 240 -16.54 7.67 18.44
N ARG A 241 -15.43 7.57 19.17
CA ARG A 241 -14.15 8.20 18.83
C ARG A 241 -12.97 7.37 19.34
N TYR A 242 -11.86 7.49 18.64
CA TYR A 242 -10.57 7.00 19.13
C TYR A 242 -9.50 8.06 18.96
N TYR A 243 -8.51 8.07 19.84
CA TYR A 243 -7.30 8.88 19.69
C TYR A 243 -6.14 8.25 20.44
N GLY A 244 -4.95 8.54 19.98
CA GLY A 244 -3.75 7.99 20.59
C GLY A 244 -2.48 8.35 19.85
N GLY A 245 -1.43 7.60 20.16
CA GLY A 245 -0.15 7.76 19.51
C GLY A 245 0.75 6.56 19.72
N GLU A 246 1.77 6.51 18.88
CA GLU A 246 2.78 5.47 18.87
C GLU A 246 4.16 6.10 18.65
N VAL A 247 5.16 5.59 19.35
CA VAL A 247 6.56 5.86 19.07
C VAL A 247 7.19 4.56 18.61
N SER A 248 7.84 4.58 17.46
CA SER A 248 8.56 3.43 16.93
C SER A 248 9.93 3.81 16.39
N GLY A 249 10.86 2.88 16.38
CA GLY A 249 12.20 3.15 15.88
C GLY A 249 13.08 1.92 15.79
N ASN A 250 14.16 2.07 15.01
CA ASN A 250 15.16 1.03 14.82
C ASN A 250 16.34 1.22 15.77
N LEU A 251 16.65 0.18 16.51
CA LEU A 251 17.86 0.09 17.34
C LEU A 251 18.88 -0.77 16.57
N GLY A 252 19.79 -0.08 15.88
CA GLY A 252 20.66 -0.72 14.89
C GLY A 252 19.88 -1.14 13.63
N ASP A 253 20.39 -2.14 12.90
CA ASP A 253 19.83 -2.59 11.63
C ASP A 253 18.81 -3.73 11.79
N SER A 254 18.82 -4.39 12.95
CA SER A 254 18.09 -5.64 13.15
C SER A 254 16.88 -5.53 14.09
N LEU A 255 16.88 -4.59 15.03
CA LEU A 255 15.84 -4.51 16.04
C LEU A 255 14.94 -3.29 15.82
N ASN A 256 13.65 -3.53 15.62
CA ASN A 256 12.62 -2.51 15.64
C ASN A 256 11.82 -2.59 16.94
N LEU A 257 11.55 -1.45 17.55
CA LEU A 257 10.76 -1.32 18.76
C LEU A 257 9.60 -0.37 18.50
N ALA A 258 8.45 -0.67 19.10
CA ALA A 258 7.27 0.19 19.07
C ALA A 258 6.58 0.19 20.43
N ALA A 259 6.04 1.33 20.82
CA ALA A 259 5.18 1.46 21.99
C ALA A 259 4.11 2.50 21.72
N GLY A 260 2.89 2.25 22.13
CA GLY A 260 1.79 3.17 21.87
C GLY A 260 0.65 3.01 22.85
N TYR A 261 -0.28 3.95 22.73
CA TYR A 261 -1.51 3.99 23.49
C TYR A 261 -2.64 4.50 22.60
N VAL A 262 -3.80 3.86 22.70
CA VAL A 262 -5.04 4.30 22.09
C VAL A 262 -6.15 4.33 23.11
N LYS A 263 -6.98 5.35 23.05
CA LYS A 263 -8.19 5.47 23.84
C LYS A 263 -9.41 5.47 22.92
N PHE A 264 -10.33 4.56 23.19
CA PHE A 264 -11.65 4.50 22.59
C PHE A 264 -12.66 5.13 23.54
N GLN A 265 -13.49 6.03 23.03
CA GLN A 265 -14.48 6.77 23.82
C GLN A 265 -15.89 6.33 23.47
N ASP A 266 -16.78 6.37 24.46
CA ASP A 266 -18.20 6.06 24.33
C ASP A 266 -18.43 4.69 23.66
N VAL A 267 -17.78 3.66 24.19
CA VAL A 267 -17.86 2.28 23.69
C VAL A 267 -19.28 1.75 23.94
N MET A 268 -20.06 1.67 22.86
CA MET A 268 -21.43 1.12 22.91
C MET A 268 -21.38 -0.41 22.78
N GLY A 269 -22.16 -1.11 23.58
CA GLY A 269 -22.34 -2.57 23.49
C GLY A 269 -21.56 -3.39 24.50
N ARG A 270 -20.50 -2.86 25.10
CA ARG A 270 -19.78 -3.52 26.21
C ARG A 270 -20.26 -3.00 27.57
N ASP A 271 -20.26 -1.74 27.83
CA ASP A 271 -20.89 -1.03 28.94
C ASP A 271 -21.14 0.38 28.44
N SER A 272 -22.38 0.70 28.08
CA SER A 272 -22.67 1.96 27.37
C SER A 272 -22.11 3.16 28.12
N GLY A 273 -21.19 3.88 27.46
CA GLY A 273 -20.62 5.14 27.92
C GLY A 273 -19.30 5.04 28.71
N LYS A 274 -18.66 3.87 28.76
CA LYS A 274 -17.29 3.77 29.30
C LYS A 274 -16.24 3.91 28.21
N ASP A 275 -15.11 4.47 28.59
CA ASP A 275 -13.91 4.59 27.75
C ASP A 275 -13.03 3.34 27.91
N ASP A 276 -12.43 2.88 26.82
CA ASP A 276 -11.42 1.82 26.83
C ASP A 276 -10.07 2.37 26.42
N GLY A 277 -9.02 2.09 27.17
CA GLY A 277 -7.65 2.52 26.89
C GLY A 277 -6.72 1.33 26.76
N ILE A 278 -6.08 1.16 25.62
CA ILE A 278 -5.19 0.04 25.33
C ILE A 278 -3.78 0.57 25.10
N TRP A 279 -2.81 0.07 25.85
CA TRP A 279 -1.39 0.31 25.55
C TRP A 279 -0.73 -0.96 25.01
N HIS A 280 0.30 -0.77 24.21
CA HIS A 280 1.07 -1.87 23.64
C HIS A 280 2.57 -1.57 23.61
N VAL A 281 3.35 -2.64 23.67
CA VAL A 281 4.79 -2.61 23.45
C VAL A 281 5.14 -3.79 22.54
N GLY A 282 5.82 -3.51 21.44
CA GLY A 282 6.21 -4.50 20.46
C GLY A 282 7.69 -4.42 20.10
N ALA A 283 8.22 -5.55 19.69
CA ALA A 283 9.57 -5.68 19.15
C ALA A 283 9.58 -6.62 17.94
N ALA A 284 10.39 -6.29 16.95
CA ALA A 284 10.67 -7.17 15.81
C ALA A 284 12.18 -7.24 15.59
N TYR A 285 12.70 -8.47 15.49
CA TYR A 285 14.12 -8.73 15.28
C TYR A 285 14.34 -9.43 13.93
N ASN A 286 15.09 -8.79 13.07
CA ASN A 286 15.49 -9.32 11.77
C ASN A 286 16.82 -10.10 11.94
N PHE A 287 16.77 -11.42 11.86
CA PHE A 287 17.97 -12.26 11.89
C PHE A 287 18.80 -12.08 10.62
N ASN A 288 18.11 -11.88 9.52
CA ASN A 288 18.66 -11.57 8.20
C ASN A 288 17.54 -10.95 7.33
N ASN A 289 17.78 -10.78 6.04
CA ASN A 289 16.80 -10.19 5.13
C ASN A 289 15.54 -11.04 4.93
N ASP A 290 15.61 -12.34 5.26
CA ASP A 290 14.53 -13.29 5.00
C ASP A 290 13.75 -13.69 6.26
N LEU A 291 14.33 -13.54 7.46
CA LEU A 291 13.73 -14.08 8.69
C LEU A 291 13.56 -13.01 9.75
N THR A 292 12.32 -12.79 10.17
CA THR A 292 11.93 -11.85 11.22
C THR A 292 11.12 -12.55 12.31
N LEU A 293 11.53 -12.38 13.56
CA LEU A 293 10.74 -12.74 14.74
C LEU A 293 10.14 -11.47 15.33
N SER A 294 8.86 -11.48 15.64
CA SER A 294 8.15 -10.35 16.26
C SER A 294 7.38 -10.79 17.49
N GLY A 295 7.16 -9.87 18.40
CA GLY A 295 6.30 -10.07 19.55
C GLY A 295 5.71 -8.75 20.01
N MET A 296 4.51 -8.81 20.57
CA MET A 296 3.81 -7.66 21.11
C MET A 296 3.05 -8.07 22.37
N TYR A 297 3.10 -7.22 23.37
CA TYR A 297 2.26 -7.28 24.55
C TYR A 297 1.29 -6.10 24.55
N LEU A 298 0.04 -6.38 24.90
CA LEU A 298 -1.05 -5.41 24.98
C LEU A 298 -1.67 -5.49 26.37
N ASN A 299 -2.13 -4.37 26.88
CA ASN A 299 -2.92 -4.33 28.10
C ASN A 299 -3.94 -3.20 28.05
N SER A 300 -5.12 -3.48 28.54
CA SER A 300 -6.27 -2.60 28.56
C SER A 300 -6.61 -2.20 29.98
N ASN A 301 -7.26 -1.07 30.17
CA ASN A 301 -7.88 -0.67 31.42
C ASN A 301 -9.37 -1.05 31.47
N TRP A 302 -9.76 -2.03 30.70
CA TRP A 302 -11.13 -2.51 30.61
C TRP A 302 -11.57 -3.24 31.89
N ASP A 303 -12.52 -2.66 32.62
CA ASP A 303 -13.16 -3.26 33.80
C ASP A 303 -14.49 -3.90 33.41
N GLY A 304 -14.46 -4.97 32.60
CA GLY A 304 -15.66 -5.71 32.23
C GLY A 304 -16.28 -6.47 33.40
N GLU A 305 -17.61 -6.60 33.43
CA GLU A 305 -18.34 -7.32 34.50
C GLU A 305 -18.10 -8.84 34.52
N ARG A 306 -17.36 -9.38 33.56
CA ARG A 306 -17.09 -10.81 33.42
C ARG A 306 -15.59 -11.02 33.33
N ASN A 307 -14.88 -11.36 34.37
CA ASN A 307 -13.51 -11.92 34.36
C ASN A 307 -12.77 -11.84 32.99
N SER A 308 -12.86 -10.67 32.32
CA SER A 308 -12.31 -10.45 31.02
C SER A 308 -10.83 -10.24 31.19
N ASP A 309 -10.03 -11.05 30.50
CA ASP A 309 -8.60 -10.84 30.45
C ASP A 309 -8.33 -9.46 29.82
N ASP A 310 -7.69 -8.59 30.56
CA ASP A 310 -7.33 -7.23 30.17
C ASP A 310 -5.94 -7.18 29.53
N ASP A 311 -5.28 -8.30 29.39
CA ASP A 311 -3.98 -8.43 28.78
C ASP A 311 -3.99 -9.37 27.56
N GLY A 312 -2.97 -9.22 26.73
CA GLY A 312 -2.78 -10.05 25.55
C GLY A 312 -1.36 -10.00 25.04
N TRP A 313 -0.99 -11.03 24.32
CA TRP A 313 0.30 -11.07 23.65
C TRP A 313 0.25 -11.83 22.34
N THR A 314 1.16 -11.45 21.44
CA THR A 314 1.32 -12.09 20.15
C THR A 314 2.79 -12.39 19.88
N VAL A 315 3.04 -13.50 19.18
CA VAL A 315 4.38 -13.82 18.66
C VAL A 315 4.25 -14.22 17.21
N GLY A 316 5.13 -13.70 16.36
CA GLY A 316 5.11 -13.93 14.93
C GLY A 316 6.47 -14.28 14.37
N LEU A 317 6.49 -15.20 13.42
CA LEU A 317 7.65 -15.55 12.62
C LEU A 317 7.32 -15.34 11.15
N ASN A 318 8.10 -14.51 10.47
CA ASN A 318 7.96 -14.27 9.03
C ASN A 318 9.22 -14.76 8.34
N TYR A 319 9.06 -15.55 7.28
CA TYR A 319 10.13 -16.02 6.43
C TYR A 319 9.88 -15.62 4.99
N LYS A 320 10.82 -14.88 4.41
CA LYS A 320 10.72 -14.28 3.07
C LYS A 320 9.47 -13.41 2.88
N GLY A 321 9.05 -13.22 1.66
CA GLY A 321 7.85 -12.49 1.26
C GLY A 321 7.56 -12.73 -0.22
N ALA A 322 6.32 -12.99 -0.57
CA ALA A 322 5.90 -13.08 -1.96
C ALA A 322 5.89 -11.68 -2.58
N GLN A 323 6.50 -11.52 -3.74
CA GLN A 323 6.54 -10.27 -4.51
C GLN A 323 5.77 -10.47 -5.82
N ALA A 324 4.77 -9.63 -6.07
CA ALA A 324 3.95 -9.73 -7.28
C ALA A 324 4.75 -9.56 -8.58
N SER A 325 5.90 -8.86 -8.52
CA SER A 325 6.83 -8.68 -9.64
C SER A 325 7.74 -9.88 -9.90
N ASP A 326 7.85 -10.82 -8.93
CA ASP A 326 8.73 -11.98 -8.98
C ASP A 326 7.89 -13.26 -8.89
N ALA A 327 7.59 -13.83 -10.05
CA ALA A 327 6.77 -15.03 -10.18
C ALA A 327 7.46 -16.24 -9.53
N GLY A 328 6.75 -16.92 -8.64
CA GLY A 328 7.26 -18.03 -7.86
C GLY A 328 7.96 -17.63 -6.55
N SER A 329 8.08 -16.34 -6.26
CA SER A 329 8.48 -15.88 -4.94
C SER A 329 7.43 -16.30 -3.91
N TYR A 330 7.86 -16.59 -2.69
CA TYR A 330 6.96 -17.04 -1.64
C TYR A 330 7.32 -16.44 -0.29
N GLY A 331 6.31 -16.34 0.56
CA GLY A 331 6.45 -15.96 1.95
C GLY A 331 5.67 -16.90 2.84
N ILE A 332 6.23 -17.21 4.00
CA ILE A 332 5.58 -18.02 5.03
C ILE A 332 5.51 -17.17 6.28
N PHE A 333 4.36 -17.10 6.90
CA PHE A 333 4.28 -16.57 8.23
C PHE A 333 3.52 -17.52 9.17
N ALA A 334 3.92 -17.50 10.43
CA ALA A 334 3.23 -18.17 11.52
C ALA A 334 3.08 -17.19 12.67
N ARG A 335 1.90 -17.11 13.24
CA ARG A 335 1.61 -16.25 14.40
C ARG A 335 0.86 -17.04 15.45
N TYR A 336 1.12 -16.72 16.69
CA TYR A 336 0.35 -17.14 17.83
C TYR A 336 -0.23 -15.93 18.51
N TYR A 337 -1.49 -16.03 18.88
CA TYR A 337 -2.24 -15.02 19.58
C TYR A 337 -2.80 -15.58 20.89
N ASP A 338 -2.77 -14.77 21.92
CA ASP A 338 -3.47 -14.98 23.18
C ASP A 338 -3.89 -13.57 23.64
N GLN A 339 -5.10 -13.17 23.25
CA GLN A 339 -5.59 -11.82 23.46
C GLN A 339 -6.91 -11.82 24.22
N GLY A 340 -6.89 -11.13 25.34
CA GLY A 340 -8.07 -10.86 26.14
C GLY A 340 -9.04 -9.92 25.43
N GLU A 341 -10.30 -9.97 25.81
CA GLU A 341 -11.40 -9.23 25.20
C GLU A 341 -11.16 -7.70 25.13
N GLY A 342 -10.54 -7.13 26.17
CA GLY A 342 -10.26 -5.70 26.24
C GLY A 342 -9.11 -5.23 25.37
N THR A 343 -8.30 -6.12 24.80
CA THR A 343 -7.05 -5.76 24.14
C THR A 343 -7.16 -5.44 22.64
N TYR A 344 -8.33 -5.61 22.05
CA TYR A 344 -8.58 -5.30 20.65
C TYR A 344 -9.99 -4.77 20.44
N TRP A 345 -10.13 -4.00 19.36
CA TRP A 345 -11.40 -3.45 18.91
C TRP A 345 -11.92 -4.17 17.67
N GLU A 346 -11.11 -4.24 16.62
CA GLU A 346 -11.36 -4.98 15.40
C GLU A 346 -10.04 -5.55 14.91
N HIS A 347 -9.88 -6.86 15.10
CA HIS A 347 -8.60 -7.51 14.88
C HIS A 347 -8.41 -7.92 13.42
N THR A 348 -7.19 -7.81 12.88
CA THR A 348 -6.85 -8.12 11.48
C THR A 348 -7.15 -9.57 11.05
N THR A 349 -7.39 -10.49 11.98
CA THR A 349 -7.68 -11.91 11.69
C THR A 349 -9.16 -12.24 11.60
N ASP A 350 -10.07 -11.25 11.62
CA ASP A 350 -11.51 -11.47 11.74
C ASP A 350 -11.92 -12.28 12.98
N ALA A 351 -11.04 -12.35 14.00
CA ALA A 351 -11.32 -13.05 15.26
C ALA A 351 -12.45 -12.40 16.08
N ASN A 352 -12.96 -11.28 15.62
CA ASN A 352 -14.12 -10.57 16.16
C ASN A 352 -15.40 -11.42 16.24
N THR A 353 -15.43 -12.56 15.54
CA THR A 353 -16.55 -13.51 15.61
C THR A 353 -16.72 -14.15 16.99
N PHE A 354 -15.71 -14.04 17.86
CA PHE A 354 -15.76 -14.53 19.24
C PHE A 354 -16.06 -13.41 20.23
N TRP A 355 -17.13 -12.72 20.01
CA TRP A 355 -17.60 -11.59 20.79
C TRP A 355 -17.54 -11.85 22.30
N ASN A 356 -16.90 -10.94 23.03
CA ASN A 356 -16.83 -10.87 24.47
C ASN A 356 -16.08 -12.01 25.20
N THR A 357 -15.11 -12.65 24.58
CA THR A 357 -14.37 -13.74 25.24
C THR A 357 -12.86 -13.72 25.04
N GLY A 358 -12.35 -12.78 24.25
CA GLY A 358 -10.96 -12.88 23.79
C GLY A 358 -10.75 -14.08 22.87
N PHE A 359 -9.54 -14.29 22.40
CA PHE A 359 -9.22 -15.44 21.57
C PHE A 359 -7.79 -15.92 21.74
N LYS A 360 -7.58 -17.21 21.45
CA LYS A 360 -6.28 -17.86 21.53
C LYS A 360 -6.12 -18.85 20.37
N GLY A 361 -5.00 -18.76 19.66
CA GLY A 361 -4.81 -19.65 18.54
C GLY A 361 -3.56 -19.42 17.72
N TYR A 362 -3.38 -20.29 16.74
CA TYR A 362 -2.29 -20.22 15.76
C TYR A 362 -2.86 -19.84 14.40
N LEU A 363 -2.16 -18.95 13.72
CA LEU A 363 -2.41 -18.61 12.33
C LEU A 363 -1.14 -18.88 11.53
N SER A 364 -1.24 -19.64 10.44
CA SER A 364 -0.13 -19.79 9.48
C SER A 364 -0.66 -19.62 8.07
N LEU A 365 0.13 -18.97 7.23
CA LEU A 365 -0.18 -18.76 5.83
C LEU A 365 1.09 -18.91 4.99
N ILE A 366 0.92 -19.52 3.82
CA ILE A 366 1.92 -19.54 2.75
C ILE A 366 1.36 -18.68 1.62
N HIS A 367 2.08 -17.66 1.26
CA HIS A 367 1.76 -16.80 0.12
C HIS A 367 2.72 -17.11 -1.01
N ILE A 368 2.19 -17.35 -2.21
CA ILE A 368 2.99 -17.65 -3.40
C ILE A 368 2.57 -16.67 -4.49
N SER A 369 3.55 -16.03 -5.14
CA SER A 369 3.30 -15.18 -6.29
C SER A 369 3.14 -16.04 -7.55
N GLU A 370 1.97 -16.00 -8.16
CA GLU A 370 1.67 -16.69 -9.42
C GLU A 370 2.35 -15.98 -10.60
N PRO A 371 2.85 -16.73 -11.61
CA PRO A 371 3.37 -16.13 -12.81
C PRO A 371 2.24 -15.47 -13.61
N THR A 372 2.20 -14.15 -13.63
CA THR A 372 1.33 -13.43 -14.57
C THR A 372 1.82 -13.67 -15.99
N ARG A 373 1.11 -14.47 -16.78
CA ARG A 373 1.32 -14.55 -18.23
C ARG A 373 1.00 -13.19 -18.81
N ARG A 374 2.03 -12.45 -19.25
CA ARG A 374 1.82 -11.33 -20.16
C ARG A 374 1.30 -11.90 -21.46
N SER A 375 -0.01 -11.81 -21.69
CA SER A 375 -0.56 -12.00 -23.04
C SER A 375 -0.20 -10.74 -23.84
N TYR A 376 0.78 -10.86 -24.72
CA TYR A 376 0.93 -9.88 -25.80
C TYR A 376 -0.26 -10.08 -26.73
N ILE A 377 -1.18 -9.11 -26.72
CA ILE A 377 -2.15 -9.00 -27.82
C ILE A 377 -1.37 -8.36 -28.96
N SER A 378 -1.12 -9.18 -29.99
CA SER A 378 -0.53 -8.76 -31.26
C SER A 378 -1.54 -7.96 -32.06
#